data_b9d54753ff17ad2f8f95eac80a70404c
#
_entry.id   b9d54753ff17ad2f8f95eac80a70404c
#
_cell.length_a   1.000
_cell.length_b   1.000
_cell.length_c   1.000
_cell.angle_alpha   90.00
_cell.angle_beta   90.00
_cell.angle_gamma   90.00
#
_symmetry.space_group_name_H-M   'P 1'
#
loop_
_entity.id
_entity.type
_entity.pdbx_description
1 polymer ?
#
loop_
_entity_poly.entity_id
_entity_poly.type
_entity_poly.pdbx_seq_one_letter_code
_entity_poly.pdbx_strand_id
1 'polypeptide(L)' 'PQDGPATGLVGYLNHFGEWAIPPQYETGYDFYDGYAIVSPGQRRWGVIDRMNRFVIQPNFGSSGEARSALNRLKGH' A
#
# COMPACT_ATOMS: atom_id res chain seq x y z
N PRO A 1 3.11 5.10 -6.47
CA PRO A 1 1.65 5.04 -6.57
C PRO A 1 1.11 6.02 -7.59
N GLN A 2 -0.07 5.73 -8.07
CA GLN A 2 -0.69 6.55 -9.10
C GLN A 2 -2.18 6.68 -8.82
N ASP A 3 -2.69 7.91 -8.91
CA ASP A 3 -4.13 8.14 -8.71
C ASP A 3 -4.93 7.56 -9.87
N GLY A 4 -6.06 6.96 -9.55
CA GLY A 4 -6.97 6.49 -10.57
C GLY A 4 -7.65 7.66 -11.28
N PRO A 5 -8.01 7.48 -12.57
CA PRO A 5 -8.47 8.60 -13.40
C PRO A 5 -9.79 9.24 -12.99
N ALA A 6 -10.67 8.53 -12.29
CA ALA A 6 -11.98 9.08 -11.98
C ALA A 6 -12.42 8.84 -10.55
N THR A 7 -11.66 8.10 -9.75
CA THR A 7 -12.09 7.68 -8.43
C THR A 7 -11.35 8.36 -7.29
N GLY A 8 -10.21 8.99 -7.59
CA GLY A 8 -9.35 9.52 -6.54
C GLY A 8 -8.63 8.45 -5.74
N LEU A 9 -8.77 7.19 -6.12
CA LEU A 9 -8.10 6.09 -5.45
C LEU A 9 -6.71 5.88 -6.02
N VAL A 10 -5.84 5.30 -5.21
CA VAL A 10 -4.44 5.06 -5.56
C VAL A 10 -4.25 3.61 -5.98
N GLY A 11 -3.53 3.41 -7.06
CA GLY A 11 -3.07 2.11 -7.49
C GLY A 11 -1.58 2.17 -7.81
N TYR A 12 -1.05 1.12 -8.44
CA TYR A 12 0.37 1.04 -8.74
C TYR A 12 0.57 0.59 -10.18
N LEU A 13 1.42 1.33 -10.89
CA LEU A 13 1.79 1.00 -12.26
C LEU A 13 3.09 0.21 -12.26
N ASN A 14 3.21 -0.71 -13.22
CA ASN A 14 4.50 -1.35 -13.51
C ASN A 14 5.32 -0.43 -14.40
N HIS A 15 6.53 -0.84 -14.75
CA HIS A 15 7.40 0.00 -15.58
C HIS A 15 6.99 0.06 -17.06
N PHE A 16 5.95 -0.67 -17.45
CA PHE A 16 5.35 -0.56 -18.77
C PHE A 16 4.19 0.43 -18.80
N GLY A 17 3.86 1.04 -17.64
CA GLY A 17 2.74 1.96 -17.54
C GLY A 17 1.39 1.28 -17.38
N GLU A 18 1.38 -0.01 -17.09
CA GLU A 18 0.16 -0.77 -16.87
C GLU A 18 -0.14 -0.93 -15.39
N TRP A 19 -1.41 -1.05 -15.06
CA TRP A 19 -1.81 -1.23 -13.67
C TRP A 19 -1.40 -2.63 -13.18
N ALA A 20 -0.36 -2.67 -12.37
CA ALA A 20 0.00 -3.89 -11.65
C ALA A 20 -0.99 -4.14 -10.50
N ILE A 21 -1.40 -3.05 -9.83
CA ILE A 21 -2.41 -3.07 -8.79
C ILE A 21 -3.41 -1.98 -9.14
N PRO A 22 -4.67 -2.33 -9.46
CA PRO A 22 -5.66 -1.33 -9.84
C PRO A 22 -5.91 -0.31 -8.74
N PRO A 23 -6.38 0.91 -9.07
CA PRO A 23 -6.69 1.92 -8.05
C PRO A 23 -7.78 1.41 -7.12
N GLN A 24 -7.45 1.19 -5.86
CA GLN A 24 -8.40 0.67 -4.89
C GLN A 24 -8.11 1.13 -3.46
N TYR A 25 -7.03 1.88 -3.26
CA TYR A 25 -6.65 2.37 -1.94
C TYR A 25 -6.91 3.86 -1.85
N GLU A 26 -7.40 4.32 -0.71
CA GLU A 26 -7.65 5.74 -0.50
C GLU A 26 -6.34 6.52 -0.53
N THR A 27 -5.28 5.94 -0.01
CA THR A 27 -3.94 6.52 -0.10
C THR A 27 -2.90 5.41 -0.01
N GLY A 28 -1.68 5.72 -0.45
CA GLY A 28 -0.60 4.74 -0.39
C GLY A 28 0.73 5.39 -0.69
N TYR A 29 1.79 4.72 -0.26
CA TYR A 29 3.16 5.12 -0.55
C TYR A 29 3.77 4.20 -1.59
N ASP A 30 4.89 4.64 -2.18
CA ASP A 30 5.60 3.83 -3.17
C ASP A 30 6.08 2.51 -2.58
N PHE A 31 6.22 1.52 -3.45
CA PHE A 31 6.83 0.27 -3.05
C PHE A 31 8.28 0.49 -2.64
N TYR A 32 8.64 -0.12 -1.55
CA TYR A 32 10.01 -0.10 -1.05
C TYR A 32 10.33 -1.49 -0.53
N ASP A 33 11.40 -2.08 -1.07
CA ASP A 33 11.86 -3.40 -0.63
C ASP A 33 10.78 -4.48 -0.78
N GLY A 34 9.93 -4.32 -1.81
CA GLY A 34 8.88 -5.30 -2.12
C GLY A 34 7.57 -5.08 -1.41
N TYR A 35 7.44 -4.02 -0.61
CA TYR A 35 6.24 -3.75 0.19
C TYR A 35 5.80 -2.31 0.03
N ALA A 36 4.50 -2.08 0.13
CA ALA A 36 3.93 -0.73 0.10
C ALA A 36 2.96 -0.55 1.26
N ILE A 37 3.06 0.59 1.90
CA ILE A 37 2.15 0.96 2.98
C ILE A 37 0.94 1.63 2.35
N VAL A 38 -0.25 1.10 2.61
CA VAL A 38 -1.48 1.57 1.98
C VAL A 38 -2.58 1.72 3.01
N SER A 39 -3.56 2.57 2.68
CA SER A 39 -4.78 2.72 3.46
C SER A 39 -5.98 2.50 2.54
N PRO A 40 -6.73 1.41 2.73
CA PRO A 40 -7.95 1.20 1.94
C PRO A 40 -9.09 2.13 2.34
N GLY A 41 -8.95 2.85 3.45
CA GLY A 41 -9.94 3.81 3.91
C GLY A 41 -10.09 3.76 5.41
N GLN A 42 -10.95 4.64 5.96
CA GLN A 42 -11.28 4.69 7.38
C GLN A 42 -10.07 4.91 8.29
N ARG A 43 -9.04 5.57 7.76
CA ARG A 43 -7.81 5.88 8.50
C ARG A 43 -7.10 4.64 9.03
N ARG A 44 -7.27 3.51 8.35
CA ARG A 44 -6.61 2.28 8.71
C ARG A 44 -5.49 1.99 7.73
N TRP A 45 -4.34 1.65 8.25
CA TRP A 45 -3.14 1.45 7.46
C TRP A 45 -2.64 0.01 7.57
N GLY A 46 -2.24 -0.54 6.44
CA GLY A 46 -1.64 -1.85 6.37
C GLY A 46 -0.51 -1.86 5.36
N VAL A 47 -0.01 -3.04 5.04
CA VAL A 47 1.09 -3.21 4.10
C VAL A 47 0.74 -4.32 3.13
N ILE A 48 0.97 -4.07 1.84
CA ILE A 48 0.76 -5.06 0.79
C ILE A 48 2.08 -5.41 0.13
N ASP A 49 2.13 -6.59 -0.47
CA ASP A 49 3.24 -7.01 -1.30
C ASP A 49 2.95 -6.68 -2.77
N ARG A 50 3.86 -7.04 -3.67
CA ARG A 50 3.71 -6.76 -5.09
C ARG A 50 2.60 -7.56 -5.75
N MET A 51 2.10 -8.57 -5.07
CA MET A 51 0.96 -9.38 -5.53
C MET A 51 -0.37 -8.86 -5.01
N ASN A 52 -0.37 -7.65 -4.43
CA ASN A 52 -1.56 -7.01 -3.87
C ASN A 52 -2.18 -7.82 -2.73
N ARG A 53 -1.35 -8.48 -1.94
CA ARG A 53 -1.81 -9.22 -0.77
C ARG A 53 -1.37 -8.52 0.49
N PHE A 54 -2.27 -8.42 1.47
CA PHE A 54 -1.92 -7.83 2.76
C PHE A 54 -0.99 -8.75 3.53
N VAL A 55 0.25 -8.31 3.71
CA VAL A 55 1.18 -8.99 4.61
C VAL A 55 0.99 -8.49 6.04
N ILE A 56 0.45 -7.27 6.18
CA ILE A 56 0.04 -6.69 7.45
C ILE A 56 -1.34 -6.11 7.23
N GLN A 57 -2.33 -6.59 7.99
CA GLN A 57 -3.71 -6.17 7.85
C GLN A 57 -3.86 -4.69 8.18
N PRO A 58 -4.83 -3.99 7.58
CA PRO A 58 -5.01 -2.54 7.80
C PRO A 58 -5.68 -2.26 9.15
N ASN A 59 -4.93 -2.50 10.22
CA ASN A 59 -5.41 -2.32 11.59
C ASN A 59 -4.73 -1.18 12.34
N PHE A 60 -3.83 -0.47 11.66
CA PHE A 60 -3.05 0.58 12.32
C PHE A 60 -3.65 1.95 12.03
N GLY A 61 -3.59 2.83 13.00
CA GLY A 61 -4.15 4.17 12.88
C GLY A 61 -3.28 5.16 12.12
N SER A 62 -2.05 4.79 11.79
CA SER A 62 -1.15 5.67 11.04
C SER A 62 -0.18 4.87 10.19
N SER A 63 0.36 5.54 9.16
CA SER A 63 1.37 4.92 8.30
C SER A 63 2.65 4.60 9.08
N GLY A 64 3.00 5.42 10.07
CA GLY A 64 4.18 5.16 10.89
C GLY A 64 4.06 3.86 11.67
N GLU A 65 2.88 3.58 12.22
CA GLU A 65 2.64 2.32 12.93
C GLU A 65 2.72 1.12 11.99
N ALA A 66 2.15 1.24 10.79
CA ALA A 66 2.22 0.19 9.80
C ALA A 66 3.67 -0.07 9.37
N ARG A 67 4.46 1.00 9.22
CA ARG A 67 5.87 0.89 8.88
C ARG A 67 6.66 0.17 9.98
N SER A 68 6.38 0.49 11.25
CA SER A 68 7.02 -0.17 12.37
C SER A 68 6.70 -1.66 12.39
N ALA A 69 5.44 -2.02 12.12
CA ALA A 69 5.03 -3.41 12.04
C ALA A 69 5.75 -4.13 10.89
N LEU A 70 5.90 -3.44 9.74
CA LEU A 70 6.62 -4.00 8.61
C LEU A 70 8.09 -4.27 8.96
N ASN A 71 8.73 -3.35 9.66
CA ASN A 71 10.12 -3.53 10.08
C ASN A 71 10.28 -4.75 10.98
N ARG A 72 9.32 -4.98 11.87
CA ARG A 72 9.33 -6.18 12.72
C ARG A 72 9.17 -7.45 11.89
N LEU A 73 8.27 -7.40 10.90
CA LEU A 73 8.05 -8.53 10.01
C LEU A 73 9.31 -8.88 9.22
N LYS A 74 10.08 -7.88 8.84
CA LYS A 74 11.31 -8.07 8.09
C LYS A 74 12.48 -8.49 8.96
N GLY A 75 12.31 -8.55 10.26
CA GLY A 75 13.35 -9.00 11.18
C GLY A 75 14.35 -7.94 11.60
N HIS A 76 13.95 -6.71 11.55
CA HIS A 76 14.82 -5.58 11.93
C HIS A 76 14.33 -4.85 13.16
#